data_07cfe8cdc0194622a2c93d509a69c0e9
#
_entry.id   07cfe8cdc0194622a2c93d509a69c0e9
#
_cell.length_a   1.000
_cell.length_b   1.000
_cell.length_c   1.000
_cell.angle_alpha   90.00
_cell.angle_beta   90.00
_cell.angle_gamma   90.00
#
_symmetry.space_group_name_H-M   'P 1'
#
loop_
_entity.id
_entity.type
_entity.pdbx_description
1 polymer ?
#
loop_
_entity_poly.entity_id
_entity_poly.type
_entity_poly.pdbx_seq_one_letter_code
_entity_poly.pdbx_strand_id
1 'polypeptide(L)'
;MKVTDFDYALPKERIAQHPMEPRDHSRLLVVDKHTGAMEHRHFYDLPQYLCPGDLLVFNDTRVIPARLYGYKDTGAHVEVFLLTRLNNTDWEVLVRPGKKLQVGACVKFAEELSGTIIGHTDFGGRIIRFAFEGVFEEILDRLGEVPLPPYITAELEDKERYQTVYNRDPGSAAAPTAGLHFTKELLQKIKDMGCEEVFVTLNVGLGTFRPVTEENIEDHPMHREFYSVTPEAAAAVNRAKAEGRRIVAVGTTAVRTLESAGATGAVKAGSSWTQIYIYPGFQWHIVDALVTNFHLPQSTLLMLVSALSSRELMLHTYATAVKEKYRFFSFGDAMFITTLLNSKKEISCTQ
;
A
#
# COMPACT_ATOMS: atom_id res chain seq x y z
N MET A 1 -6.46 17.87 -15.32
CA MET A 1 -7.25 16.68 -15.81
C MET A 1 -8.41 16.45 -14.86
N LYS A 2 -9.52 15.87 -15.38
CA LYS A 2 -10.67 15.54 -14.52
C LYS A 2 -10.49 14.16 -13.87
N VAL A 3 -11.04 13.99 -12.67
CA VAL A 3 -11.08 12.69 -11.99
C VAL A 3 -11.83 11.66 -12.83
N THR A 4 -12.89 12.08 -13.52
CA THR A 4 -13.68 11.25 -14.47
C THR A 4 -12.88 10.75 -15.67
N ASP A 5 -11.74 11.37 -16.00
CA ASP A 5 -10.85 10.88 -17.07
C ASP A 5 -10.17 9.54 -16.70
N PHE A 6 -10.24 9.15 -15.42
CA PHE A 6 -9.71 7.89 -14.88
C PHE A 6 -10.81 6.91 -14.50
N ASP A 7 -11.95 6.99 -15.18
CA ASP A 7 -13.07 6.07 -14.95
C ASP A 7 -13.02 4.86 -15.88
N TYR A 8 -13.49 3.74 -15.37
CA TYR A 8 -13.71 2.52 -16.14
C TYR A 8 -14.81 1.67 -15.50
N ALA A 9 -15.49 0.83 -16.29
CA ALA A 9 -16.54 -0.04 -15.77
C ALA A 9 -15.95 -1.21 -14.99
N LEU A 10 -16.14 -1.23 -13.67
CA LEU A 10 -15.75 -2.32 -12.81
C LEU A 10 -16.97 -3.03 -12.23
N PRO A 11 -17.29 -4.26 -12.67
CA PRO A 11 -18.34 -5.07 -12.06
C PRO A 11 -17.98 -5.45 -10.63
N LYS A 12 -18.93 -5.33 -9.70
CA LYS A 12 -18.71 -5.58 -8.26
C LYS A 12 -18.18 -6.99 -7.97
N GLU A 13 -18.60 -7.96 -8.76
CA GLU A 13 -18.15 -9.35 -8.65
C GLU A 13 -16.67 -9.56 -8.99
N ARG A 14 -16.01 -8.56 -9.58
CA ARG A 14 -14.56 -8.59 -9.80
C ARG A 14 -13.77 -8.20 -8.56
N ILE A 15 -14.37 -7.59 -7.56
CA ILE A 15 -13.71 -7.21 -6.31
C ILE A 15 -13.52 -8.47 -5.46
N ALA A 16 -12.27 -8.91 -5.29
CA ALA A 16 -11.95 -10.11 -4.55
C ALA A 16 -12.27 -9.98 -3.07
N GLN A 17 -13.01 -10.95 -2.54
CA GLN A 17 -13.38 -11.00 -1.12
C GLN A 17 -12.43 -11.90 -0.32
N HIS A 18 -11.76 -12.85 -0.98
CA HIS A 18 -10.85 -13.82 -0.36
C HIS A 18 -9.50 -13.81 -1.08
N PRO A 19 -8.39 -13.98 -0.32
CA PRO A 19 -7.07 -14.12 -0.91
C PRO A 19 -6.94 -15.44 -1.69
N MET A 20 -5.98 -15.50 -2.62
CA MET A 20 -5.63 -16.74 -3.33
C MET A 20 -4.73 -17.61 -2.45
N GLU A 21 -4.97 -18.94 -2.51
CA GLU A 21 -4.09 -19.93 -1.91
C GLU A 21 -3.58 -20.93 -2.97
N PRO A 22 -2.27 -21.15 -3.07
CA PRO A 22 -1.16 -20.36 -2.46
C PRO A 22 -1.15 -18.89 -2.93
N ARG A 23 -0.44 -18.02 -2.17
CA ARG A 23 -0.40 -16.55 -2.45
C ARG A 23 0.02 -16.23 -3.87
N ASP A 24 1.05 -16.90 -4.38
CA ASP A 24 1.66 -16.68 -5.70
C ASP A 24 0.91 -17.33 -6.86
N HIS A 25 -0.21 -18.02 -6.58
CA HIS A 25 -1.11 -18.54 -7.61
C HIS A 25 -2.14 -17.50 -8.10
N SER A 26 -2.14 -16.28 -7.59
CA SER A 26 -2.86 -15.18 -8.20
C SER A 26 -2.39 -14.97 -9.64
N ARG A 27 -3.27 -14.42 -10.49
CA ARG A 27 -2.87 -14.08 -11.86
C ARG A 27 -1.96 -12.86 -11.86
N LEU A 28 -1.11 -12.78 -12.87
CA LEU A 28 -0.21 -11.66 -13.13
C LEU A 28 -0.45 -11.17 -14.56
N LEU A 29 -0.80 -9.89 -14.70
CA LEU A 29 -0.81 -9.21 -15.99
C LEU A 29 0.51 -8.43 -16.15
N VAL A 30 1.38 -8.92 -17.01
CA VAL A 30 2.62 -8.20 -17.34
C VAL A 30 2.32 -7.22 -18.45
N VAL A 31 2.68 -5.95 -18.26
CA VAL A 31 2.34 -4.85 -19.17
C VAL A 31 3.61 -4.09 -19.55
N ASP A 32 3.86 -3.99 -20.86
CA ASP A 32 4.89 -3.09 -21.35
C ASP A 32 4.44 -1.64 -21.23
N LYS A 33 5.17 -0.85 -20.45
CA LYS A 33 4.76 0.54 -20.11
C LYS A 33 4.83 1.51 -21.30
N HIS A 34 5.49 1.14 -22.39
CA HIS A 34 5.66 1.99 -23.58
C HIS A 34 4.73 1.59 -24.73
N THR A 35 4.62 0.29 -25.00
CA THR A 35 3.88 -0.24 -26.14
C THR A 35 2.47 -0.71 -25.77
N GLY A 36 2.22 -1.01 -24.50
CA GLY A 36 0.96 -1.61 -24.03
C GLY A 36 0.84 -3.10 -24.34
N ALA A 37 1.90 -3.77 -24.80
CA ALA A 37 1.91 -5.22 -24.97
C ALA A 37 1.62 -5.89 -23.61
N MET A 38 0.77 -6.92 -23.62
CA MET A 38 0.30 -7.58 -22.42
C MET A 38 0.56 -9.09 -22.49
N GLU A 39 1.00 -9.66 -21.37
CA GLU A 39 1.13 -11.09 -21.22
C GLU A 39 0.39 -11.56 -19.97
N HIS A 40 -0.45 -12.61 -20.13
CA HIS A 40 -1.22 -13.21 -19.04
C HIS A 40 -0.43 -14.35 -18.41
N ARG A 41 -0.15 -14.25 -17.12
CA ARG A 41 0.69 -15.18 -16.34
C ARG A 41 0.06 -15.44 -14.98
N HIS A 42 0.76 -16.23 -14.14
CA HIS A 42 0.55 -16.32 -12.71
C HIS A 42 1.70 -15.63 -11.97
N PHE A 43 1.48 -15.28 -10.71
CA PHE A 43 2.45 -14.48 -9.97
C PHE A 43 3.77 -15.26 -9.74
N TYR A 44 3.74 -16.57 -9.62
CA TYR A 44 4.93 -17.42 -9.55
C TYR A 44 5.81 -17.38 -10.82
N ASP A 45 5.31 -16.82 -11.93
CA ASP A 45 6.06 -16.58 -13.17
C ASP A 45 6.84 -15.27 -13.16
N LEU A 46 6.64 -14.40 -12.15
CA LEU A 46 7.34 -13.10 -12.04
C LEU A 46 8.86 -13.20 -12.26
N PRO A 47 9.55 -14.24 -11.76
CA PRO A 47 11.00 -14.40 -12.01
C PRO A 47 11.41 -14.43 -13.49
N GLN A 48 10.52 -14.83 -14.39
CA GLN A 48 10.81 -14.84 -15.84
C GLN A 48 10.96 -13.43 -16.45
N TYR A 49 10.54 -12.41 -15.72
CA TYR A 49 10.56 -10.99 -16.11
C TYR A 49 11.56 -10.16 -15.32
N LEU A 50 12.31 -10.81 -14.42
CA LEU A 50 13.38 -10.21 -13.64
C LEU A 50 14.74 -10.62 -14.22
N CYS A 51 15.71 -9.72 -14.08
CA CYS A 51 17.09 -9.96 -14.48
C CYS A 51 18.00 -10.02 -13.24
N PRO A 52 19.09 -10.80 -13.28
CA PRO A 52 20.15 -10.68 -12.28
C PRO A 52 20.57 -9.21 -12.12
N GLY A 53 20.69 -8.74 -10.89
CA GLY A 53 21.01 -7.35 -10.60
C GLY A 53 19.81 -6.42 -10.42
N ASP A 54 18.59 -6.82 -10.79
CA ASP A 54 17.39 -6.04 -10.44
C ASP A 54 17.32 -5.82 -8.92
N LEU A 55 16.92 -4.62 -8.51
CA LEU A 55 16.67 -4.28 -7.11
C LEU A 55 15.18 -4.20 -6.86
N LEU A 56 14.64 -5.13 -6.06
CA LEU A 56 13.25 -5.12 -5.62
C LEU A 56 13.13 -4.36 -4.30
N VAL A 57 12.24 -3.37 -4.24
CA VAL A 57 12.03 -2.56 -3.04
C VAL A 57 10.64 -2.83 -2.48
N PHE A 58 10.60 -3.32 -1.24
CA PHE A 58 9.40 -3.73 -0.52
C PHE A 58 9.05 -2.77 0.60
N ASN A 59 7.76 -2.64 0.91
CA ASN A 59 7.29 -1.99 2.13
C ASN A 59 7.08 -3.05 3.21
N ASP A 60 7.86 -3.00 4.30
CA ASP A 60 7.85 -4.00 5.37
C ASP A 60 6.95 -3.65 6.56
N THR A 61 6.10 -2.65 6.39
CA THR A 61 5.15 -2.29 7.45
C THR A 61 4.25 -3.47 7.81
N ARG A 62 3.92 -3.58 9.11
CA ARG A 62 2.96 -4.54 9.66
C ARG A 62 1.66 -3.82 10.02
N VAL A 63 0.54 -4.39 9.62
CA VAL A 63 -0.79 -3.89 10.01
C VAL A 63 -1.00 -4.16 11.48
N ILE A 64 -1.38 -3.10 12.21
CA ILE A 64 -1.75 -3.22 13.63
C ILE A 64 -3.26 -3.50 13.75
N PRO A 65 -3.72 -4.11 14.85
CA PRO A 65 -5.15 -4.26 15.15
C PRO A 65 -5.76 -2.91 15.52
N ALA A 66 -5.88 -2.04 14.52
CA ALA A 66 -6.17 -0.61 14.70
C ALA A 66 -7.63 -0.31 15.06
N ARG A 67 -8.53 -1.29 15.01
CA ARG A 67 -9.94 -1.08 15.32
C ARG A 67 -10.26 -1.55 16.73
N LEU A 68 -10.63 -0.62 17.59
CA LEU A 68 -11.02 -0.86 18.98
C LEU A 68 -12.50 -0.56 19.21
N TYR A 69 -13.15 -1.41 19.97
CA TYR A 69 -14.51 -1.20 20.43
C TYR A 69 -14.54 -0.95 21.94
N GLY A 70 -15.34 0.01 22.37
CA GLY A 70 -15.44 0.37 23.77
C GLY A 70 -16.78 0.98 24.11
N TYR A 71 -16.93 1.35 25.37
CA TYR A 71 -18.14 1.94 25.91
C TYR A 71 -17.83 3.27 26.61
N LYS A 72 -18.71 4.23 26.40
CA LYS A 72 -18.72 5.46 27.21
C LYS A 72 -19.31 5.18 28.60
N ASP A 73 -19.06 6.08 29.53
CA ASP A 73 -19.69 6.05 30.86
C ASP A 73 -21.24 6.02 30.80
N THR A 74 -21.79 6.53 29.68
CA THR A 74 -23.24 6.48 29.42
C THR A 74 -23.74 5.11 28.91
N GLY A 75 -22.88 4.11 28.80
CA GLY A 75 -23.16 2.79 28.21
C GLY A 75 -23.24 2.76 26.69
N ALA A 76 -22.97 3.87 26.01
CA ALA A 76 -22.99 3.91 24.54
C ALA A 76 -21.78 3.18 23.94
N HIS A 77 -22.03 2.21 23.07
CA HIS A 77 -21.01 1.50 22.30
C HIS A 77 -20.39 2.45 21.26
N VAL A 78 -19.08 2.39 21.11
CA VAL A 78 -18.31 3.22 20.19
C VAL A 78 -17.17 2.43 19.58
N GLU A 79 -16.82 2.82 18.34
CA GLU A 79 -15.65 2.35 17.61
C GLU A 79 -14.62 3.47 17.60
N VAL A 80 -13.36 3.10 17.89
CA VAL A 80 -12.18 3.98 17.75
C VAL A 80 -11.22 3.28 16.82
N PHE A 81 -10.86 3.97 15.75
CA PHE A 81 -9.96 3.47 14.72
C PHE A 81 -8.66 4.27 14.75
N LEU A 82 -7.56 3.60 15.08
CA LEU A 82 -6.23 4.18 15.18
C LEU A 82 -5.70 4.54 13.78
N LEU A 83 -5.12 5.73 13.64
CA LEU A 83 -4.51 6.21 12.40
C LEU A 83 -3.02 6.45 12.56
N THR A 84 -2.67 7.47 13.32
CA THR A 84 -1.31 7.95 13.49
C THR A 84 -0.95 8.05 14.96
N ARG A 85 0.14 7.42 15.36
CA ARG A 85 0.69 7.59 16.69
C ARG A 85 1.40 8.93 16.76
N LEU A 86 0.99 9.79 17.69
CA LEU A 86 1.59 11.10 17.91
C LEU A 86 2.72 11.02 18.95
N ASN A 87 2.52 10.21 19.97
CA ASN A 87 3.49 9.90 21.02
C ASN A 87 3.11 8.58 21.72
N ASN A 88 3.69 8.29 22.88
CA ASN A 88 3.45 7.02 23.58
C ASN A 88 1.99 6.79 23.99
N THR A 89 1.20 7.84 24.18
CA THR A 89 -0.18 7.75 24.66
C THR A 89 -1.20 8.36 23.70
N ASP A 90 -0.81 9.30 22.84
CA ASP A 90 -1.72 10.09 22.03
C ASP A 90 -1.74 9.58 20.59
N TRP A 91 -2.95 9.41 20.05
CA TRP A 91 -3.17 8.95 18.68
C TRP A 91 -4.20 9.82 17.95
N GLU A 92 -3.96 10.04 16.67
CA GLU A 92 -5.03 10.46 15.74
C GLU A 92 -5.91 9.25 15.45
N VAL A 93 -7.22 9.44 15.50
CA VAL A 93 -8.20 8.37 15.35
C VAL A 93 -9.42 8.83 14.55
N LEU A 94 -10.08 7.89 13.87
CA LEU A 94 -11.48 8.06 13.51
C LEU A 94 -12.37 7.41 14.58
N VAL A 95 -13.57 7.95 14.73
CA VAL A 95 -14.49 7.46 15.75
C VAL A 95 -15.91 7.32 15.20
N ARG A 96 -16.63 6.31 15.68
CA ARG A 96 -18.03 6.08 15.33
C ARG A 96 -18.86 5.74 16.56
N PRO A 97 -20.00 6.43 16.82
CA PRO A 97 -20.49 7.63 16.12
C PRO A 97 -19.76 8.91 16.55
N GLY A 98 -19.35 9.73 15.55
CA GLY A 98 -18.54 10.93 15.80
C GLY A 98 -19.21 11.99 16.69
N LYS A 99 -20.55 12.12 16.64
CA LYS A 99 -21.33 13.08 17.46
C LYS A 99 -21.25 12.79 18.96
N LYS A 100 -21.01 11.54 19.36
CA LYS A 100 -20.94 11.12 20.75
C LYS A 100 -19.56 11.27 21.39
N LEU A 101 -18.50 11.43 20.58
CA LEU A 101 -17.12 11.49 21.01
C LEU A 101 -16.55 12.88 20.78
N GLN A 102 -16.91 13.80 21.67
CA GLN A 102 -16.40 15.16 21.74
C GLN A 102 -15.23 15.26 22.73
N VAL A 103 -14.48 16.37 22.69
CA VAL A 103 -13.38 16.61 23.64
C VAL A 103 -13.89 16.47 25.09
N GLY A 104 -13.11 15.73 25.90
CA GLY A 104 -13.46 15.34 27.26
C GLY A 104 -14.23 14.03 27.37
N ALA A 105 -14.70 13.43 26.26
CA ALA A 105 -15.37 12.14 26.31
C ALA A 105 -14.38 11.02 26.65
N CYS A 106 -14.72 10.19 27.67
CA CYS A 106 -13.98 8.99 28.02
C CYS A 106 -14.60 7.75 27.37
N VAL A 107 -13.74 6.81 26.99
CA VAL A 107 -14.09 5.48 26.47
C VAL A 107 -13.33 4.43 27.25
N LYS A 108 -14.03 3.43 27.75
CA LYS A 108 -13.43 2.23 28.37
C LYS A 108 -13.45 1.10 27.34
N PHE A 109 -12.28 0.55 27.04
CA PHE A 109 -12.11 -0.57 26.10
C PHE A 109 -11.99 -1.90 26.88
N ALA A 110 -11.25 -1.88 27.98
CA ALA A 110 -11.06 -2.99 28.92
C ALA A 110 -10.76 -2.44 30.32
N GLU A 111 -10.45 -3.31 31.28
CA GLU A 111 -10.02 -2.85 32.62
C GLU A 111 -8.71 -2.09 32.55
N GLU A 112 -7.78 -2.60 31.75
CA GLU A 112 -6.42 -2.08 31.55
C GLU A 112 -6.29 -1.01 30.46
N LEU A 113 -7.35 -0.70 29.70
CA LEU A 113 -7.31 0.28 28.62
C LEU A 113 -8.51 1.21 28.61
N SER A 114 -8.23 2.49 28.73
CA SER A 114 -9.20 3.57 28.52
C SER A 114 -8.61 4.67 27.65
N GLY A 115 -9.44 5.56 27.16
CA GLY A 115 -9.00 6.70 26.36
C GLY A 115 -9.88 7.92 26.53
N THR A 116 -9.28 9.09 26.49
CA THR A 116 -9.98 10.38 26.55
C THR A 116 -9.76 11.14 25.26
N ILE A 117 -10.83 11.66 24.68
CA ILE A 117 -10.74 12.57 23.53
C ILE A 117 -10.20 13.90 24.01
N ILE A 118 -9.01 14.30 23.47
CA ILE A 118 -8.32 15.53 23.88
C ILE A 118 -8.32 16.59 22.78
N GLY A 119 -8.73 16.26 21.55
CA GLY A 119 -8.72 17.20 20.43
C GLY A 119 -9.44 16.67 19.19
N HIS A 120 -9.47 17.55 18.18
CA HIS A 120 -9.95 17.26 16.83
C HIS A 120 -8.80 17.37 15.84
N THR A 121 -8.88 16.64 14.73
CA THR A 121 -7.98 16.80 13.59
C THR A 121 -8.66 17.62 12.49
N ASP A 122 -7.88 18.24 11.61
CA ASP A 122 -8.39 19.08 10.51
C ASP A 122 -9.24 18.28 9.50
N PHE A 123 -9.02 16.96 9.42
CA PHE A 123 -9.76 16.06 8.52
C PHE A 123 -11.03 15.44 9.16
N GLY A 124 -11.48 15.95 10.33
CA GLY A 124 -12.69 15.49 11.01
C GLY A 124 -12.51 14.29 11.95
N GLY A 125 -11.28 13.84 12.17
CA GLY A 125 -10.93 12.85 13.17
C GLY A 125 -10.90 13.40 14.59
N ARG A 126 -10.32 12.63 15.51
CA ARG A 126 -10.12 12.99 16.91
C ARG A 126 -8.66 12.72 17.30
N ILE A 127 -8.23 13.37 18.37
CA ILE A 127 -7.01 12.98 19.10
C ILE A 127 -7.49 12.33 20.37
N ILE A 128 -7.08 11.07 20.60
CA ILE A 128 -7.35 10.33 21.82
C ILE A 128 -6.08 10.16 22.63
N ARG A 129 -6.15 10.35 23.93
CA ARG A 129 -5.09 9.99 24.88
C ARG A 129 -5.49 8.72 25.58
N PHE A 130 -4.68 7.68 25.43
CA PHE A 130 -4.84 6.41 26.10
C PHE A 130 -4.22 6.42 27.50
N ALA A 131 -4.90 5.79 28.44
CA ALA A 131 -4.38 5.37 29.72
C ALA A 131 -4.44 3.83 29.76
N PHE A 132 -3.32 3.20 30.05
CA PHE A 132 -3.18 1.74 30.00
C PHE A 132 -2.16 1.25 31.03
N GLU A 133 -2.30 -0.02 31.44
CA GLU A 133 -1.36 -0.73 32.28
C GLU A 133 -0.69 -1.85 31.48
N GLY A 134 0.64 -1.86 31.39
CA GLY A 134 1.42 -2.83 30.62
C GLY A 134 1.92 -2.28 29.28
N VAL A 135 2.07 -3.16 28.28
CA VAL A 135 2.57 -2.83 26.95
C VAL A 135 1.39 -2.59 26.02
N PHE A 136 1.32 -1.39 25.46
CA PHE A 136 0.18 -0.96 24.63
C PHE A 136 -0.04 -1.87 23.41
N GLU A 137 1.04 -2.30 22.77
CA GLU A 137 1.01 -3.17 21.60
C GLU A 137 0.40 -4.55 21.94
N GLU A 138 0.73 -5.14 23.09
CA GLU A 138 0.14 -6.40 23.54
C GLU A 138 -1.34 -6.27 23.87
N ILE A 139 -1.75 -5.11 24.40
CA ILE A 139 -3.16 -4.80 24.65
C ILE A 139 -3.91 -4.67 23.32
N LEU A 140 -3.32 -3.99 22.33
CA LEU A 140 -3.91 -3.88 20.99
C LEU A 140 -4.06 -5.25 20.33
N ASP A 141 -3.07 -6.11 20.41
CA ASP A 141 -3.13 -7.46 19.82
C ASP A 141 -4.27 -8.31 20.41
N ARG A 142 -4.59 -8.09 21.68
CA ARG A 142 -5.68 -8.80 22.37
C ARG A 142 -7.06 -8.21 22.10
N LEU A 143 -7.19 -6.88 22.12
CA LEU A 143 -8.48 -6.17 22.09
C LEU A 143 -8.86 -5.67 20.71
N GLY A 144 -7.87 -5.43 19.86
CA GLY A 144 -8.06 -4.81 18.56
C GLY A 144 -8.41 -5.82 17.46
N GLU A 145 -9.05 -5.30 16.44
CA GLU A 145 -9.30 -6.02 15.19
C GLU A 145 -8.41 -5.46 14.08
N VAL A 146 -7.85 -6.37 13.27
CA VAL A 146 -7.13 -5.98 12.04
C VAL A 146 -8.15 -5.39 11.07
N PRO A 147 -8.00 -4.13 10.66
CA PRO A 147 -8.95 -3.49 9.78
C PRO A 147 -8.79 -3.99 8.35
N LEU A 148 -9.84 -4.59 7.82
CA LEU A 148 -9.92 -4.83 6.38
C LEU A 148 -10.47 -3.57 5.68
N PRO A 149 -10.08 -3.34 4.42
CA PRO A 149 -10.66 -2.28 3.61
C PRO A 149 -12.18 -2.42 3.49
N PRO A 150 -12.94 -1.31 3.36
CA PRO A 150 -14.40 -1.33 3.43
C PRO A 150 -15.09 -2.12 2.30
N TYR A 151 -14.39 -2.41 1.22
CA TYR A 151 -14.90 -3.22 0.11
C TYR A 151 -14.73 -4.74 0.32
N ILE A 152 -14.00 -5.16 1.35
CA ILE A 152 -13.94 -6.54 1.81
C ILE A 152 -14.97 -6.69 2.91
N THR A 153 -16.04 -7.42 2.61
CA THR A 153 -17.16 -7.66 3.52
C THR A 153 -17.15 -9.09 4.07
N ALA A 154 -16.35 -9.96 3.46
CA ALA A 154 -16.16 -11.32 3.94
C ALA A 154 -15.26 -11.34 5.18
N GLU A 155 -15.58 -12.22 6.11
CA GLU A 155 -14.74 -12.46 7.28
C GLU A 155 -13.43 -13.15 6.87
N LEU A 156 -12.34 -12.75 7.48
CA LEU A 156 -11.02 -13.33 7.25
C LEU A 156 -10.70 -14.29 8.39
N GLU A 157 -10.70 -15.59 8.10
CA GLU A 157 -10.43 -16.64 9.08
C GLU A 157 -9.01 -16.54 9.66
N ASP A 158 -8.02 -16.30 8.80
CA ASP A 158 -6.63 -16.11 9.20
C ASP A 158 -6.20 -14.64 9.01
N LYS A 159 -6.03 -13.92 10.10
CA LYS A 159 -5.61 -12.51 10.11
C LYS A 159 -4.23 -12.31 9.47
N GLU A 160 -3.32 -13.29 9.53
CA GLU A 160 -1.99 -13.22 8.91
C GLU A 160 -2.06 -13.26 7.37
N ARG A 161 -3.22 -13.61 6.79
CA ARG A 161 -3.42 -13.48 5.34
C ARG A 161 -3.49 -12.03 4.86
N TYR A 162 -3.76 -11.07 5.75
CA TYR A 162 -3.67 -9.63 5.45
C TYR A 162 -2.33 -9.02 5.90
N GLN A 163 -1.30 -9.86 6.00
CA GLN A 163 0.09 -9.47 6.26
C GLN A 163 1.01 -10.00 5.17
N THR A 164 2.07 -9.26 4.83
CA THR A 164 3.11 -9.77 3.95
C THR A 164 3.98 -10.78 4.70
N VAL A 165 4.63 -11.70 3.98
CA VAL A 165 5.52 -12.71 4.59
C VAL A 165 6.82 -12.11 5.14
N TYR A 166 7.08 -10.84 4.86
CA TYR A 166 8.28 -10.09 5.25
C TYR A 166 7.98 -8.87 6.14
N ASN A 167 6.75 -8.74 6.63
CA ASN A 167 6.39 -7.62 7.52
C ASN A 167 7.24 -7.60 8.80
N ARG A 168 7.60 -6.39 9.27
CA ARG A 168 8.43 -6.20 10.47
C ARG A 168 7.97 -5.05 11.34
N ASP A 169 7.77 -3.85 10.77
CA ASP A 169 7.51 -2.61 11.49
C ASP A 169 6.01 -2.38 11.69
N PRO A 170 5.48 -2.52 12.93
CA PRO A 170 4.07 -2.28 13.22
C PRO A 170 3.76 -0.77 13.17
N GLY A 171 2.61 -0.41 12.59
CA GLY A 171 2.19 1.00 12.55
C GLY A 171 1.21 1.34 11.45
N SER A 172 0.91 0.41 10.57
CA SER A 172 0.02 0.65 9.42
C SER A 172 -1.41 0.25 9.72
N ALA A 173 -2.36 1.02 9.20
CA ALA A 173 -3.78 0.68 9.21
C ALA A 173 -4.19 -0.22 8.02
N ALA A 174 -3.32 -0.41 7.03
CA ALA A 174 -3.57 -1.28 5.88
C ALA A 174 -2.29 -1.96 5.39
N ALA A 175 -2.42 -3.16 4.84
CA ALA A 175 -1.29 -3.90 4.28
C ALA A 175 -0.80 -3.30 2.95
N PRO A 176 0.50 -3.41 2.64
CA PRO A 176 1.02 -3.16 1.30
C PRO A 176 0.66 -4.34 0.39
N THR A 177 -0.57 -4.30 -0.16
CA THR A 177 -1.27 -5.46 -0.70
C THR A 177 -0.60 -6.12 -1.90
N ALA A 178 0.21 -5.39 -2.68
CA ALA A 178 1.03 -6.00 -3.73
C ALA A 178 2.05 -7.02 -3.19
N GLY A 179 2.49 -6.84 -1.94
CA GLY A 179 3.37 -7.77 -1.25
C GLY A 179 2.69 -9.07 -0.80
N LEU A 180 1.34 -9.08 -0.74
CA LEU A 180 0.59 -10.28 -0.31
C LEU A 180 0.71 -11.45 -1.28
N HIS A 181 1.11 -11.20 -2.52
CA HIS A 181 1.33 -12.22 -3.54
C HIS A 181 2.61 -13.02 -3.35
N PHE A 182 3.58 -12.49 -2.62
CA PHE A 182 4.86 -13.16 -2.42
C PHE A 182 4.76 -14.27 -1.37
N THR A 183 5.42 -15.39 -1.67
CA THR A 183 5.74 -16.45 -0.71
C THR A 183 7.23 -16.36 -0.35
N LYS A 184 7.64 -17.00 0.75
CA LYS A 184 9.06 -17.06 1.14
C LYS A 184 9.88 -17.80 0.09
N GLU A 185 9.31 -18.83 -0.51
CA GLU A 185 9.91 -19.65 -1.57
C GLU A 185 10.15 -18.82 -2.84
N LEU A 186 9.15 -17.99 -3.23
CA LEU A 186 9.29 -17.12 -4.39
C LEU A 186 10.36 -16.04 -4.16
N LEU A 187 10.42 -15.43 -2.98
CA LEU A 187 11.46 -14.47 -2.61
C LEU A 187 12.83 -15.13 -2.66
N GLN A 188 12.99 -16.34 -2.09
CA GLN A 188 14.26 -17.06 -2.16
C GLN A 188 14.68 -17.36 -3.61
N LYS A 189 13.75 -17.81 -4.46
CA LYS A 189 14.00 -18.03 -5.88
C LYS A 189 14.49 -16.77 -6.59
N ILE A 190 13.87 -15.62 -6.33
CA ILE A 190 14.26 -14.31 -6.89
C ILE A 190 15.67 -13.94 -6.44
N LYS A 191 15.99 -14.14 -5.18
CA LYS A 191 17.32 -13.91 -4.62
C LYS A 191 18.38 -14.83 -5.23
N ASP A 192 18.07 -16.11 -5.40
CA ASP A 192 18.98 -17.11 -6.00
C ASP A 192 19.27 -16.81 -7.47
N MET A 193 18.41 -16.05 -8.16
CA MET A 193 18.63 -15.53 -9.51
C MET A 193 19.60 -14.34 -9.56
N GLY A 194 20.05 -13.83 -8.41
CA GLY A 194 20.94 -12.67 -8.32
C GLY A 194 20.22 -11.33 -8.28
N CYS A 195 18.92 -11.29 -7.98
CA CYS A 195 18.22 -10.06 -7.65
C CYS A 195 18.51 -9.63 -6.20
N GLU A 196 18.56 -8.33 -5.96
CA GLU A 196 18.74 -7.74 -4.62
C GLU A 196 17.38 -7.32 -4.04
N GLU A 197 17.20 -7.51 -2.73
CA GLU A 197 16.01 -7.10 -2.01
C GLU A 197 16.34 -6.04 -0.99
N VAL A 198 15.56 -4.97 -0.94
CA VAL A 198 15.62 -3.95 0.12
C VAL A 198 14.25 -3.60 0.65
N PHE A 199 14.21 -3.12 1.88
CA PHE A 199 12.98 -2.81 2.58
C PHE A 199 12.96 -1.32 2.97
N VAL A 200 11.80 -0.72 2.78
CA VAL A 200 11.44 0.61 3.26
C VAL A 200 10.16 0.48 4.06
N THR A 201 9.89 1.42 4.94
CA THR A 201 8.65 1.44 5.72
C THR A 201 7.79 2.61 5.28
N LEU A 202 6.52 2.39 5.00
CA LEU A 202 5.50 3.43 4.90
C LEU A 202 4.24 2.94 5.60
N ASN A 203 3.78 3.70 6.59
CA ASN A 203 2.56 3.41 7.33
C ASN A 203 1.36 3.98 6.60
N VAL A 204 0.56 3.08 6.03
CA VAL A 204 -0.64 3.42 5.26
C VAL A 204 -1.75 3.87 6.20
N GLY A 205 -2.25 5.08 5.99
CA GLY A 205 -3.44 5.59 6.65
C GLY A 205 -4.73 5.24 5.91
N LEU A 206 -5.88 5.46 6.57
CA LEU A 206 -7.21 5.24 5.94
C LEU A 206 -7.50 6.16 4.76
N GLY A 207 -6.76 7.24 4.62
CA GLY A 207 -6.92 8.19 3.51
C GLY A 207 -6.80 7.55 2.14
N THR A 208 -5.97 6.51 2.03
CA THR A 208 -5.75 5.75 0.77
C THR A 208 -7.03 5.08 0.25
N PHE A 209 -8.03 4.84 1.12
CA PHE A 209 -9.31 4.23 0.73
C PHE A 209 -10.45 5.23 0.55
N ARG A 210 -10.19 6.54 0.72
CA ARG A 210 -11.19 7.57 0.48
C ARG A 210 -11.33 7.81 -1.02
N PRO A 211 -12.57 7.88 -1.53
CA PRO A 211 -12.79 8.32 -2.90
C PRO A 211 -12.29 9.74 -3.10
N VAL A 212 -11.77 10.04 -4.29
CA VAL A 212 -11.50 11.41 -4.72
C VAL A 212 -12.85 12.10 -4.95
N THR A 213 -13.06 13.24 -4.31
CA THR A 213 -14.34 13.97 -4.36
C THR A 213 -14.27 15.23 -5.21
N GLU A 214 -13.06 15.67 -5.50
CA GLU A 214 -12.77 16.84 -6.31
C GLU A 214 -13.08 16.59 -7.81
N GLU A 215 -13.38 17.64 -8.56
CA GLU A 215 -13.60 17.53 -10.01
C GLU A 215 -12.27 17.38 -10.77
N ASN A 216 -11.27 18.18 -10.40
CA ASN A 216 -9.95 18.13 -11.01
C ASN A 216 -8.98 17.37 -10.12
N ILE A 217 -8.12 16.58 -10.72
CA ILE A 217 -7.16 15.77 -9.96
C ILE A 217 -6.17 16.63 -9.17
N GLU A 218 -5.79 17.80 -9.73
CA GLU A 218 -4.82 18.72 -9.13
C GLU A 218 -5.32 19.34 -7.82
N ASP A 219 -6.63 19.39 -7.59
CA ASP A 219 -7.25 19.97 -6.40
C ASP A 219 -7.33 18.99 -5.23
N HIS A 220 -7.02 17.68 -5.44
CA HIS A 220 -7.15 16.65 -4.43
C HIS A 220 -6.05 16.74 -3.35
N PRO A 221 -6.41 16.94 -2.07
CA PRO A 221 -5.44 16.98 -0.98
C PRO A 221 -5.00 15.56 -0.60
N MET A 222 -3.75 15.22 -0.92
CA MET A 222 -3.19 13.93 -0.49
C MET A 222 -2.99 13.89 1.03
N HIS A 223 -3.34 12.76 1.61
CA HIS A 223 -3.08 12.50 3.03
C HIS A 223 -1.58 12.33 3.31
N ARG A 224 -1.19 12.80 4.50
CA ARG A 224 0.16 12.59 5.00
C ARG A 224 0.32 11.14 5.46
N GLU A 225 1.43 10.52 5.05
CA GLU A 225 1.81 9.19 5.52
C GLU A 225 3.27 9.23 5.96
N PHE A 226 3.55 8.57 7.10
CA PHE A 226 4.89 8.47 7.63
C PHE A 226 5.67 7.40 6.87
N TYR A 227 6.90 7.73 6.46
CA TYR A 227 7.82 6.78 5.87
C TYR A 227 9.20 6.82 6.53
N SER A 228 9.93 5.71 6.40
CA SER A 228 11.30 5.56 6.83
C SER A 228 12.12 4.79 5.82
N VAL A 229 13.36 5.23 5.60
CA VAL A 229 14.35 4.58 4.74
C VAL A 229 15.63 4.45 5.55
N THR A 230 16.11 3.22 5.72
CA THR A 230 17.38 2.99 6.46
C THR A 230 18.59 3.44 5.63
N PRO A 231 19.75 3.74 6.26
CA PRO A 231 20.97 4.05 5.53
C PRO A 231 21.38 2.97 4.51
N GLU A 232 21.20 1.70 4.87
CA GLU A 232 21.52 0.54 4.04
C GLU A 232 20.60 0.49 2.80
N ALA A 233 19.29 0.71 2.99
CA ALA A 233 18.32 0.73 1.90
C ALA A 233 18.61 1.90 0.94
N ALA A 234 18.86 3.09 1.46
CA ALA A 234 19.22 4.25 0.66
C ALA A 234 20.51 4.02 -0.14
N ALA A 235 21.54 3.45 0.49
CA ALA A 235 22.80 3.12 -0.18
C ALA A 235 22.61 2.09 -1.29
N ALA A 236 21.79 1.04 -1.05
CA ALA A 236 21.51 0.01 -2.06
C ALA A 236 20.77 0.57 -3.28
N VAL A 237 19.72 1.41 -3.05
CA VAL A 237 18.98 2.05 -4.14
C VAL A 237 19.87 2.99 -4.94
N ASN A 238 20.68 3.81 -4.28
CA ASN A 238 21.57 4.75 -4.96
C ASN A 238 22.66 4.02 -5.73
N ARG A 239 23.20 2.94 -5.20
CA ARG A 239 24.16 2.07 -5.89
C ARG A 239 23.53 1.45 -7.13
N ALA A 240 22.33 0.83 -7.00
CA ALA A 240 21.64 0.24 -8.13
C ALA A 240 21.40 1.27 -9.25
N LYS A 241 20.99 2.50 -8.88
CA LYS A 241 20.80 3.59 -9.83
C LYS A 241 22.09 4.00 -10.53
N ALA A 242 23.19 4.15 -9.78
CA ALA A 242 24.50 4.51 -10.33
C ALA A 242 25.05 3.44 -11.28
N GLU A 243 24.73 2.17 -11.03
CA GLU A 243 25.12 1.01 -11.86
C GLU A 243 24.14 0.77 -13.03
N GLY A 244 23.10 1.58 -13.20
CA GLY A 244 22.08 1.41 -14.24
C GLY A 244 21.21 0.16 -14.08
N ARG A 245 21.16 -0.41 -12.87
CA ARG A 245 20.30 -1.55 -12.54
C ARG A 245 18.85 -1.10 -12.37
N ARG A 246 17.92 -1.93 -12.80
CA ARG A 246 16.50 -1.65 -12.74
C ARG A 246 16.01 -1.69 -11.29
N ILE A 247 15.26 -0.65 -10.88
CA ILE A 247 14.62 -0.52 -9.57
C ILE A 247 13.15 -0.86 -9.71
N VAL A 248 12.74 -1.98 -9.12
CA VAL A 248 11.39 -2.52 -9.15
C VAL A 248 10.71 -2.23 -7.82
N ALA A 249 9.74 -1.33 -7.80
CA ALA A 249 8.93 -1.10 -6.61
C ALA A 249 7.86 -2.18 -6.48
N VAL A 250 7.67 -2.71 -5.27
CA VAL A 250 6.59 -3.62 -4.93
C VAL A 250 5.54 -2.88 -4.12
N GLY A 251 4.45 -2.52 -4.81
CA GLY A 251 3.36 -1.70 -4.29
C GLY A 251 3.55 -0.19 -4.45
N THR A 252 2.43 0.50 -4.52
CA THR A 252 2.38 1.96 -4.63
C THR A 252 2.96 2.67 -3.41
N THR A 253 2.99 2.01 -2.25
CA THR A 253 3.62 2.51 -1.02
C THR A 253 5.15 2.57 -1.15
N ALA A 254 5.77 1.54 -1.74
CA ALA A 254 7.21 1.57 -2.05
C ALA A 254 7.54 2.68 -3.07
N VAL A 255 6.70 2.86 -4.11
CA VAL A 255 6.81 3.98 -5.05
C VAL A 255 6.81 5.31 -4.32
N ARG A 256 5.80 5.56 -3.49
CA ARG A 256 5.64 6.84 -2.79
C ARG A 256 6.82 7.12 -1.85
N THR A 257 7.33 6.10 -1.19
CA THR A 257 8.53 6.23 -0.33
C THR A 257 9.75 6.60 -1.17
N LEU A 258 10.03 5.84 -2.22
CA LEU A 258 11.21 6.02 -3.06
C LEU A 258 11.21 7.39 -3.75
N GLU A 259 10.10 7.78 -4.36
CA GLU A 259 10.00 9.07 -5.06
C GLU A 259 10.00 10.27 -4.09
N SER A 260 9.49 10.09 -2.84
CA SER A 260 9.59 11.14 -1.82
C SER A 260 11.01 11.28 -1.28
N ALA A 261 11.66 10.17 -0.90
CA ALA A 261 13.01 10.19 -0.36
C ALA A 261 14.06 10.52 -1.45
N GLY A 262 13.73 10.21 -2.72
CA GLY A 262 14.59 10.37 -3.89
C GLY A 262 14.27 11.58 -4.78
N ALA A 263 13.45 12.53 -4.33
CA ALA A 263 12.97 13.69 -5.12
C ALA A 263 14.10 14.56 -5.74
N THR A 264 15.31 14.47 -5.23
CA THR A 264 16.50 15.17 -5.77
C THR A 264 17.38 14.29 -6.66
N GLY A 265 16.90 13.09 -7.04
CA GLY A 265 17.62 12.13 -7.86
C GLY A 265 18.47 11.11 -7.09
N ALA A 266 18.60 11.26 -5.76
CA ALA A 266 19.24 10.28 -4.89
C ALA A 266 18.41 10.09 -3.63
N VAL A 267 18.20 8.83 -3.22
CA VAL A 267 17.40 8.47 -2.05
C VAL A 267 18.16 8.85 -0.77
N LYS A 268 17.52 9.62 0.09
CA LYS A 268 18.03 10.02 1.40
C LYS A 268 17.52 9.07 2.49
N ALA A 269 18.43 8.62 3.33
CA ALA A 269 18.08 7.86 4.54
C ALA A 269 17.41 8.79 5.58
N GLY A 270 16.55 8.21 6.40
CA GLY A 270 15.84 8.91 7.47
C GLY A 270 14.34 8.69 7.42
N SER A 271 13.65 9.34 8.34
CA SER A 271 12.19 9.26 8.45
C SER A 271 11.57 10.63 8.18
N SER A 272 10.44 10.65 7.49
CA SER A 272 9.72 11.87 7.17
C SER A 272 8.25 11.59 6.88
N TRP A 273 7.53 12.62 6.51
CA TRP A 273 6.14 12.53 6.06
C TRP A 273 6.05 12.82 4.57
N THR A 274 5.25 12.03 3.85
CA THR A 274 4.97 12.27 2.44
C THR A 274 3.51 12.62 2.21
N GLN A 275 3.28 13.58 1.31
CA GLN A 275 1.99 13.90 0.70
C GLN A 275 2.13 13.82 -0.82
N ILE A 276 3.14 13.09 -1.31
CA ILE A 276 3.41 12.99 -2.74
C ILE A 276 2.17 12.52 -3.48
N TYR A 277 1.80 13.27 -4.52
CA TYR A 277 0.71 12.94 -5.41
C TYR A 277 1.25 12.69 -6.80
N ILE A 278 1.17 11.43 -7.23
CA ILE A 278 1.71 10.97 -8.51
C ILE A 278 0.55 10.77 -9.48
N TYR A 279 0.57 11.53 -10.57
CA TYR A 279 -0.41 11.47 -11.66
C TYR A 279 0.29 11.78 -12.99
N PRO A 280 -0.35 11.58 -14.16
CA PRO A 280 0.29 11.80 -15.46
C PRO A 280 0.95 13.17 -15.59
N GLY A 281 2.22 13.18 -16.01
CA GLY A 281 3.10 14.34 -16.03
C GLY A 281 4.11 14.36 -14.87
N PHE A 282 4.02 13.41 -13.92
CA PHE A 282 4.99 13.26 -12.86
C PHE A 282 6.38 12.89 -13.42
N GLN A 283 7.42 13.53 -12.88
CA GLN A 283 8.81 13.22 -13.24
C GLN A 283 9.36 12.14 -12.31
N TRP A 284 9.58 10.97 -12.86
CA TRP A 284 10.13 9.82 -12.14
C TRP A 284 11.63 10.00 -11.90
N HIS A 285 12.07 9.78 -10.67
CA HIS A 285 13.50 9.91 -10.30
C HIS A 285 14.13 8.58 -9.96
N ILE A 286 13.41 7.65 -9.39
CA ILE A 286 13.96 6.42 -8.79
C ILE A 286 13.36 5.15 -9.41
N VAL A 287 12.04 5.09 -9.58
CA VAL A 287 11.35 3.84 -9.91
C VAL A 287 11.31 3.58 -11.42
N ASP A 288 11.75 2.39 -11.84
CA ASP A 288 11.75 1.95 -13.23
C ASP A 288 10.58 1.04 -13.58
N ALA A 289 10.17 0.17 -12.66
CA ALA A 289 9.10 -0.80 -12.83
C ALA A 289 8.29 -0.98 -11.54
N LEU A 290 7.07 -1.47 -11.67
CA LEU A 290 6.12 -1.56 -10.56
C LEU A 290 5.34 -2.87 -10.58
N VAL A 291 5.40 -3.62 -9.47
CA VAL A 291 4.46 -4.70 -9.15
C VAL A 291 3.34 -4.10 -8.31
N THR A 292 2.09 -4.25 -8.72
CA THR A 292 0.94 -3.67 -8.03
C THR A 292 -0.34 -4.50 -8.21
N ASN A 293 -1.38 -4.21 -7.42
CA ASN A 293 -2.72 -4.74 -7.64
C ASN A 293 -3.48 -3.90 -8.67
N PHE A 294 -4.67 -4.35 -9.08
CA PHE A 294 -5.62 -3.53 -9.83
C PHE A 294 -6.36 -2.57 -8.89
N HIS A 295 -6.49 -1.31 -9.31
CA HIS A 295 -7.01 -0.21 -8.50
C HIS A 295 -8.42 0.20 -8.90
N LEU A 296 -9.13 0.95 -8.01
CA LEU A 296 -10.48 1.47 -8.26
C LEU A 296 -10.52 2.47 -9.41
N PRO A 297 -11.66 2.56 -10.11
CA PRO A 297 -11.99 3.71 -10.93
C PRO A 297 -11.84 5.01 -10.13
N GLN A 298 -11.39 6.07 -10.79
CA GLN A 298 -11.29 7.42 -10.24
C GLN A 298 -10.41 7.52 -8.97
N SER A 299 -9.49 6.57 -8.74
CA SER A 299 -8.60 6.56 -7.56
C SER A 299 -7.24 7.19 -7.85
N THR A 300 -6.64 7.76 -6.81
CA THR A 300 -5.25 8.27 -6.86
C THR A 300 -4.24 7.20 -7.27
N LEU A 301 -4.52 5.93 -6.97
CA LEU A 301 -3.66 4.80 -7.33
C LEU A 301 -3.75 4.47 -8.82
N LEU A 302 -4.93 4.59 -9.45
CA LEU A 302 -5.05 4.47 -10.91
C LEU A 302 -4.32 5.62 -11.62
N MET A 303 -4.35 6.82 -11.05
CA MET A 303 -3.58 7.97 -11.55
C MET A 303 -2.07 7.71 -11.46
N LEU A 304 -1.59 7.11 -10.35
CA LEU A 304 -0.18 6.76 -10.17
C LEU A 304 0.31 5.76 -11.24
N VAL A 305 -0.42 4.66 -11.46
CA VAL A 305 -0.01 3.69 -12.49
C VAL A 305 -0.10 4.26 -13.89
N SER A 306 -1.05 5.18 -14.12
CA SER A 306 -1.16 5.93 -15.37
C SER A 306 0.01 6.89 -15.59
N ALA A 307 0.60 7.41 -14.52
CA ALA A 307 1.80 8.25 -14.61
C ALA A 307 3.06 7.45 -14.99
N LEU A 308 3.14 6.15 -14.65
CA LEU A 308 4.29 5.30 -15.00
C LEU A 308 4.27 4.88 -16.49
N SER A 309 3.13 5.01 -17.13
CA SER A 309 2.92 4.63 -18.54
C SER A 309 2.19 5.78 -19.27
N SER A 310 0.92 5.56 -19.57
CA SER A 310 -0.02 6.61 -19.99
C SER A 310 -1.42 6.27 -19.51
N ARG A 311 -2.27 7.29 -19.42
CA ARG A 311 -3.68 7.10 -19.03
C ARG A 311 -4.40 6.17 -19.99
N GLU A 312 -4.25 6.41 -21.28
CA GLU A 312 -4.92 5.66 -22.36
C GLU A 312 -4.52 4.19 -22.32
N LEU A 313 -3.23 3.91 -22.14
CA LEU A 313 -2.70 2.55 -22.04
C LEU A 313 -3.24 1.86 -20.80
N MET A 314 -3.22 2.53 -19.64
CA MET A 314 -3.74 1.94 -18.40
C MET A 314 -5.25 1.68 -18.48
N LEU A 315 -6.05 2.60 -18.99
CA LEU A 315 -7.49 2.37 -19.17
C LEU A 315 -7.78 1.18 -20.10
N HIS A 316 -7.00 1.04 -21.19
CA HIS A 316 -7.09 -0.12 -22.08
C HIS A 316 -6.70 -1.42 -21.33
N THR A 317 -5.63 -1.37 -20.52
CA THR A 317 -5.17 -2.50 -19.70
C THR A 317 -6.25 -2.93 -18.70
N TYR A 318 -6.88 -1.97 -18.01
CA TYR A 318 -7.94 -2.24 -17.05
C TYR A 318 -9.22 -2.80 -17.72
N ALA A 319 -9.61 -2.27 -18.88
CA ALA A 319 -10.71 -2.83 -19.67
C ALA A 319 -10.43 -4.28 -20.10
N THR A 320 -9.19 -4.57 -20.51
CA THR A 320 -8.73 -5.92 -20.85
C THR A 320 -8.77 -6.82 -19.61
N ALA A 321 -8.28 -6.36 -18.46
CA ALA A 321 -8.32 -7.13 -17.23
C ALA A 321 -9.74 -7.49 -16.78
N VAL A 322 -10.69 -6.56 -16.91
CA VAL A 322 -12.12 -6.82 -16.62
C VAL A 322 -12.68 -7.87 -17.58
N LYS A 323 -12.43 -7.73 -18.89
CA LYS A 323 -12.84 -8.68 -19.92
C LYS A 323 -12.30 -10.08 -19.69
N GLU A 324 -11.02 -10.16 -19.34
CA GLU A 324 -10.29 -11.41 -19.04
C GLU A 324 -10.55 -11.94 -17.62
N LYS A 325 -11.49 -11.32 -16.91
CA LYS A 325 -11.97 -11.76 -15.58
C LYS A 325 -10.88 -11.79 -14.50
N TYR A 326 -9.95 -10.85 -14.53
CA TYR A 326 -9.05 -10.64 -13.39
C TYR A 326 -9.84 -10.23 -12.15
N ARG A 327 -9.27 -10.52 -10.99
CA ARG A 327 -9.78 -10.10 -9.69
C ARG A 327 -9.11 -8.80 -9.29
N PHE A 328 -9.87 -7.92 -8.65
CA PHE A 328 -9.45 -6.56 -8.35
C PHE A 328 -9.24 -6.34 -6.86
N PHE A 329 -8.45 -5.34 -6.50
CA PHE A 329 -8.15 -4.87 -5.16
C PHE A 329 -7.22 -5.75 -4.34
N SER A 330 -7.29 -5.58 -2.99
CA SER A 330 -6.32 -6.09 -2.00
C SER A 330 -6.07 -7.59 -2.09
N PHE A 331 -7.12 -8.39 -2.33
CA PHE A 331 -7.04 -9.85 -2.50
C PHE A 331 -7.16 -10.29 -3.96
N GLY A 332 -7.12 -9.32 -4.87
CA GLY A 332 -7.21 -9.57 -6.31
C GLY A 332 -5.94 -10.15 -6.90
N ASP A 333 -5.81 -9.94 -8.20
CA ASP A 333 -4.66 -10.35 -8.99
C ASP A 333 -3.66 -9.18 -9.10
N ALA A 334 -2.50 -9.43 -9.69
CA ALA A 334 -1.41 -8.48 -9.79
C ALA A 334 -1.19 -7.98 -11.23
N MET A 335 -0.58 -6.80 -11.33
CA MET A 335 0.07 -6.30 -12.54
C MET A 335 1.56 -6.15 -12.31
N PHE A 336 2.36 -6.36 -13.36
CA PHE A 336 3.76 -5.95 -13.43
C PHE A 336 3.93 -4.98 -14.59
N ILE A 337 4.10 -3.72 -14.29
CA ILE A 337 4.29 -2.63 -15.26
C ILE A 337 5.80 -2.42 -15.42
N THR A 338 6.32 -2.75 -16.58
CA THR A 338 7.76 -2.75 -16.86
C THR A 338 8.02 -2.45 -18.34
N THR A 339 9.28 -2.40 -18.74
CA THR A 339 9.66 -2.48 -20.15
C THR A 339 9.86 -3.95 -20.49
N LEU A 340 9.08 -4.48 -21.43
CA LEU A 340 9.30 -5.82 -21.95
C LEU A 340 10.49 -5.79 -22.91
N LEU A 341 11.51 -6.57 -22.62
CA LEU A 341 12.61 -6.78 -23.55
C LEU A 341 12.06 -7.58 -24.74
N ASN A 342 12.12 -7.00 -25.93
CA ASN A 342 11.67 -7.64 -27.16
C ASN A 342 12.28 -9.03 -27.26
N SER A 343 11.41 -10.04 -27.19
CA SER A 343 11.60 -11.47 -27.51
C SER A 343 13.01 -12.05 -27.36
N LYS A 344 13.17 -12.95 -26.41
CA LYS A 344 14.08 -14.16 -26.38
C LYS A 344 15.50 -14.07 -26.96
N LYS A 345 16.01 -12.93 -27.44
CA LYS A 345 17.31 -12.82 -28.10
C LYS A 345 18.31 -11.86 -27.47
N GLU A 346 17.93 -11.02 -26.49
CA GLU A 346 18.86 -10.10 -25.84
C GLU A 346 18.75 -10.13 -24.31
N ILE A 347 18.81 -11.34 -23.71
CA ILE A 347 19.31 -11.47 -22.36
C ILE A 347 20.84 -11.49 -22.43
N SER A 348 21.42 -10.46 -22.99
CA SER A 348 22.77 -10.09 -22.67
C SER A 348 22.66 -8.93 -21.68
N CYS A 349 22.69 -9.25 -20.39
CA CYS A 349 23.08 -8.29 -19.38
C CYS A 349 24.39 -7.69 -19.89
N THR A 350 24.37 -6.45 -20.36
CA THR A 350 25.61 -5.71 -20.66
C THR A 350 26.46 -5.77 -19.40
N GLN A 351 27.59 -6.43 -19.51
CA GLN A 351 28.66 -6.51 -18.52
C GLN A 351 29.19 -5.11 -18.19
#